data_6293fef0475efc5e03b2ab78d8dd2524
#
_entry.id   6293fef0475efc5e03b2ab78d8dd2524
#
_cell.length_a   1.000
_cell.length_b   1.000
_cell.length_c   1.000
_cell.angle_alpha   90.00
_cell.angle_beta   90.00
_cell.angle_gamma   90.00
#
_symmetry.space_group_name_H-M   'P 1'
#
loop_
_entity.id
_entity.type
_entity.pdbx_description
1 polymer ?
#
loop_
_entity_poly.entity_id
_entity_poly.type
_entity_poly.pdbx_seq_one_letter_code
_entity_poly.pdbx_strand_id
1 'polypeptide(L)'
;LIFTIDRIMCQGSWLDYGMFVQNVMVAARARGLHTCPQVAFLQFHRIITEHVGAPPNEMLVCGMSMGHADTSAPINALVTERAPVSEFARFIE
;
A
#
# COMPACT_ATOMS: atom_id res chain seq x y z
N LEU A 1 1.32 10.02 -1.91
CA LEU A 1 0.22 9.48 -2.72
C LEU A 1 -0.96 9.15 -1.82
N ILE A 2 -2.17 9.35 -2.35
CA ILE A 2 -3.42 8.90 -1.73
C ILE A 2 -4.09 7.93 -2.70
N PHE A 3 -4.54 6.81 -2.18
CA PHE A 3 -5.16 5.73 -2.94
C PHE A 3 -6.62 5.59 -2.55
N THR A 4 -7.50 5.63 -3.54
CA THR A 4 -8.95 5.47 -3.39
C THR A 4 -9.46 4.36 -4.29
N ILE A 5 -10.62 3.81 -3.97
CA ILE A 5 -11.32 2.81 -4.78
C ILE A 5 -12.82 3.11 -4.76
N ASP A 6 -13.52 2.84 -5.84
CA ASP A 6 -14.97 2.95 -5.87
C ASP A 6 -15.61 1.94 -4.90
N ARG A 7 -16.60 2.41 -4.13
CA ARG A 7 -17.29 1.61 -3.08
C ARG A 7 -18.06 0.42 -3.62
N ILE A 8 -18.37 0.41 -4.92
CA ILE A 8 -19.06 -0.72 -5.57
C ILE A 8 -18.14 -1.93 -5.80
N MET A 9 -16.82 -1.74 -5.70
CA MET A 9 -15.84 -2.78 -6.00
C MET A 9 -15.87 -3.91 -4.98
N CYS A 10 -15.84 -5.16 -5.50
CA CYS A 10 -15.91 -6.40 -4.74
C CYS A 10 -14.53 -7.06 -4.56
N GLN A 11 -14.51 -8.27 -3.98
CA GLN A 11 -13.31 -9.01 -3.60
C GLN A 11 -12.26 -9.12 -4.71
N GLY A 12 -12.65 -9.43 -5.95
CA GLY A 12 -11.72 -9.53 -7.08
C GLY A 12 -10.99 -8.23 -7.32
N SER A 13 -11.71 -7.11 -7.32
CA SER A 13 -11.13 -5.78 -7.50
C SER A 13 -10.18 -5.38 -6.36
N TRP A 14 -10.44 -5.85 -5.14
CA TRP A 14 -9.52 -5.62 -4.02
C TRP A 14 -8.21 -6.38 -4.18
N LEU A 15 -8.27 -7.59 -4.74
CA LEU A 15 -7.07 -8.36 -5.07
C LEU A 15 -6.24 -7.65 -6.15
N ASP A 16 -6.89 -7.23 -7.25
CA ASP A 16 -6.25 -6.46 -8.32
C ASP A 16 -5.66 -5.15 -7.80
N TYR A 17 -6.37 -4.49 -6.89
CA TYR A 17 -5.92 -3.26 -6.28
C TYR A 17 -4.64 -3.43 -5.45
N GLY A 18 -4.55 -4.52 -4.69
CA GLY A 18 -3.33 -4.86 -3.96
C GLY A 18 -2.13 -5.08 -4.89
N MET A 19 -2.36 -5.78 -6.01
CA MET A 19 -1.34 -5.97 -7.05
C MET A 19 -0.93 -4.64 -7.71
N PHE A 20 -1.89 -3.75 -7.96
CA PHE A 20 -1.61 -2.41 -8.48
C PHE A 20 -0.73 -1.59 -7.52
N VAL A 21 -1.08 -1.55 -6.23
CA VAL A 21 -0.28 -0.84 -5.20
C VAL A 21 1.14 -1.42 -5.14
N GLN A 22 1.27 -2.76 -5.18
CA GLN A 22 2.58 -3.42 -5.24
C GLN A 22 3.37 -3.01 -6.49
N ASN A 23 2.73 -2.94 -7.65
CA ASN A 23 3.39 -2.52 -8.89
C ASN A 23 3.89 -1.07 -8.82
N VAL A 24 3.16 -0.17 -8.16
CA VAL A 24 3.63 1.19 -7.89
C VAL A 24 4.91 1.18 -7.06
N MET A 25 4.97 0.34 -6.01
CA MET A 25 6.15 0.20 -5.16
C MET A 25 7.36 -0.35 -5.94
N VAL A 26 7.16 -1.38 -6.75
CA VAL A 26 8.21 -1.97 -7.60
C VAL A 26 8.73 -0.95 -8.62
N ALA A 27 7.81 -0.22 -9.28
CA ALA A 27 8.17 0.81 -10.25
C ALA A 27 8.94 1.98 -9.61
N ALA A 28 8.57 2.37 -8.39
CA ALA A 28 9.31 3.36 -7.60
C ALA A 28 10.73 2.87 -7.28
N ARG A 29 10.85 1.62 -6.83
CA ARG A 29 12.15 1.02 -6.50
C ARG A 29 13.07 0.92 -7.72
N ALA A 30 12.53 0.59 -8.88
CA ALA A 30 13.30 0.57 -10.14
C ALA A 30 13.86 1.97 -10.52
N ARG A 31 13.32 3.03 -9.94
CA ARG A 31 13.77 4.42 -10.11
C ARG A 31 14.59 4.95 -8.94
N GLY A 32 15.04 4.09 -8.04
CA GLY A 32 15.82 4.46 -6.86
C GLY A 32 15.00 5.11 -5.74
N LEU A 33 13.67 5.08 -5.83
CA LEU A 33 12.78 5.61 -4.79
C LEU A 33 12.37 4.53 -3.80
N HIS A 34 12.06 4.95 -2.59
CA HIS A 34 11.51 4.12 -1.52
C HIS A 34 10.06 4.50 -1.28
N THR A 35 9.28 3.56 -0.79
CA THR A 35 7.85 3.74 -0.53
C THR A 35 7.47 3.18 0.83
N CYS A 36 6.47 3.79 1.46
CA CYS A 36 5.90 3.33 2.72
C CYS A 36 4.38 3.48 2.65
N PRO A 37 3.63 2.40 2.35
CA PRO A 37 2.18 2.41 2.42
C PRO A 37 1.71 2.50 3.88
N GLN A 38 0.67 3.30 4.14
CA GLN A 38 0.21 3.61 5.47
C GLN A 38 -1.32 3.64 5.52
N VAL A 39 -1.89 2.99 6.55
CA VAL A 39 -3.33 2.95 6.81
C VAL A 39 -3.72 3.62 8.13
N ALA A 40 -2.75 4.04 8.94
CA ALA A 40 -2.96 4.56 10.28
C ALA A 40 -3.89 5.78 10.34
N PHE A 41 -3.93 6.58 9.28
CA PHE A 41 -4.76 7.78 9.21
C PHE A 41 -6.15 7.56 8.59
N LEU A 42 -6.55 6.33 8.29
CA LEU A 42 -7.88 6.02 7.71
C LEU A 42 -9.05 6.49 8.59
N GLN A 43 -8.86 6.57 9.90
CA GLN A 43 -9.84 7.16 10.82
C GLN A 43 -10.19 8.62 10.48
N PHE A 44 -9.31 9.33 9.77
CA PHE A 44 -9.50 10.70 9.32
C PHE A 44 -9.93 10.78 7.84
N HIS A 45 -10.44 9.70 7.28
CA HIS A 45 -10.77 9.59 5.85
C HIS A 45 -11.64 10.74 5.33
N ARG A 46 -12.59 11.25 6.13
CA ARG A 46 -13.48 12.36 5.74
C ARG A 46 -12.68 13.63 5.42
N ILE A 47 -11.73 13.99 6.29
CA ILE A 47 -10.89 15.17 6.10
C ILE A 47 -10.00 14.98 4.87
N ILE A 48 -9.43 13.79 4.70
CA ILE A 48 -8.52 13.50 3.60
C ILE A 48 -9.26 13.51 2.27
N THR A 49 -10.40 12.82 2.15
CA THR A 49 -11.17 12.74 0.91
C THR A 49 -11.70 14.11 0.48
N GLU A 50 -12.14 14.94 1.43
CA GLU A 50 -12.54 16.33 1.16
C GLU A 50 -11.36 17.15 0.64
N HIS A 51 -10.20 17.08 1.33
CA HIS A 51 -9.00 17.84 0.96
C HIS A 51 -8.46 17.49 -0.42
N VAL A 52 -8.48 16.20 -0.79
CA VAL A 52 -7.99 15.74 -2.11
C VAL A 52 -9.05 15.79 -3.20
N GLY A 53 -10.28 16.18 -2.87
CA GLY A 53 -11.40 16.25 -3.82
C GLY A 53 -11.82 14.88 -4.35
N ALA A 54 -11.73 13.83 -3.55
CA ALA A 54 -12.15 12.50 -3.96
C ALA A 54 -13.67 12.45 -4.18
N PRO A 55 -14.15 11.78 -5.24
CA PRO A 55 -15.58 11.62 -5.49
C PRO A 55 -16.29 10.89 -4.33
N PRO A 56 -17.57 11.21 -4.03
CA PRO A 56 -18.29 10.63 -2.90
C PRO A 56 -18.53 9.11 -3.03
N ASN A 57 -18.46 8.55 -4.23
CA ASN A 57 -18.53 7.12 -4.48
C ASN A 57 -17.21 6.39 -4.22
N GLU A 58 -16.13 7.11 -3.97
CA GLU A 58 -14.84 6.51 -3.63
C GLU A 58 -14.63 6.42 -2.11
N MET A 59 -13.81 5.49 -1.72
CA MET A 59 -13.32 5.34 -0.35
C MET A 59 -11.79 5.35 -0.31
N LEU A 60 -11.25 5.92 0.76
CA LEU A 60 -9.82 5.92 1.02
C LEU A 60 -9.35 4.50 1.34
N VAL A 61 -8.32 4.04 0.65
CA VAL A 61 -7.69 2.71 0.88
C VAL A 61 -6.43 2.84 1.72
N CYS A 62 -5.51 3.68 1.28
CA CYS A 62 -4.27 3.96 2.01
C CYS A 62 -3.62 5.23 1.50
N GLY A 63 -2.64 5.71 2.22
CA GLY A 63 -1.65 6.63 1.70
C GLY A 63 -0.34 5.91 1.42
N MET A 64 0.55 6.56 0.70
CA MET A 64 1.91 6.07 0.48
C MET A 64 2.88 7.23 0.45
N SER A 65 3.82 7.27 1.36
CA SER A 65 4.99 8.11 1.26
C SER A 65 5.90 7.59 0.16
N MET A 66 6.48 8.48 -0.63
CA MET A 66 7.42 8.13 -1.68
C MET A 66 8.56 9.15 -1.70
N GLY A 67 9.80 8.67 -1.73
CA GLY A 67 10.98 9.53 -1.73
C GLY A 67 12.28 8.74 -1.57
N HIS A 68 13.36 9.44 -1.31
CA HIS A 68 14.63 8.81 -0.97
C HIS A 68 14.66 8.50 0.54
N ALA A 69 15.01 7.24 0.88
CA ALA A 69 15.12 6.84 2.28
C ALA A 69 16.34 7.51 2.93
N ASP A 70 16.15 7.96 4.16
CA ASP A 70 17.27 8.30 5.03
C ASP A 70 17.92 6.99 5.55
N THR A 71 19.06 6.64 4.97
CA THR A 71 19.79 5.41 5.34
C THR A 71 20.41 5.46 6.73
N SER A 72 20.48 6.63 7.35
CA SER A 72 20.98 6.78 8.73
C SER A 72 19.89 6.55 9.78
N ALA A 73 18.62 6.58 9.40
CA ALA A 73 17.50 6.37 10.32
C ALA A 73 17.40 4.88 10.71
N PRO A 74 17.44 4.54 12.02
CA PRO A 74 17.44 3.15 12.49
C PRO A 74 16.26 2.33 11.98
N ILE A 75 15.10 2.95 11.79
CA ILE A 75 13.89 2.28 11.28
C ILE A 75 14.10 1.71 9.86
N ASN A 76 14.96 2.32 9.05
CA ASN A 76 15.24 1.87 7.69
C ASN A 76 16.23 0.70 7.63
N ALA A 77 16.86 0.35 8.75
CA ALA A 77 17.70 -0.85 8.90
C ALA A 77 16.91 -2.08 9.35
N LEU A 78 15.60 -1.95 9.63
CA LEU A 78 14.77 -3.07 10.04
C LEU A 78 14.61 -4.08 8.92
N VAL A 79 15.02 -5.31 9.17
CA VAL A 79 14.79 -6.46 8.30
C VAL A 79 13.72 -7.34 8.93
N THR A 80 12.60 -7.48 8.26
CA THR A 80 11.50 -8.33 8.73
C THR A 80 11.73 -9.78 8.31
N GLU A 81 11.46 -10.73 9.21
CA GLU A 81 11.50 -12.15 8.92
C GLU A 81 10.45 -12.55 7.86
N ARG A 82 10.72 -13.63 7.15
CA ARG A 82 9.80 -14.25 6.19
C ARG A 82 9.59 -15.70 6.58
N ALA A 83 8.33 -16.10 6.70
CA ALA A 83 7.97 -17.49 6.92
C ALA A 83 8.45 -18.36 5.74
N PRO A 84 9.01 -19.55 6.00
CA PRO A 84 9.32 -20.51 4.92
C PRO A 84 8.05 -21.00 4.25
N VAL A 85 8.16 -21.37 2.97
CA VAL A 85 7.00 -21.77 2.16
C VAL A 85 6.20 -22.90 2.80
N SER A 86 6.87 -23.82 3.50
CA SER A 86 6.25 -24.96 4.20
C SER A 86 5.28 -24.57 5.33
N GLU A 87 5.35 -23.33 5.83
CA GLU A 87 4.45 -22.85 6.88
C GLU A 87 3.13 -22.32 6.34
N PHE A 88 3.08 -21.83 5.11
CA PHE A 88 1.89 -21.19 4.56
C PHE A 88 1.37 -21.82 3.26
N ALA A 89 2.09 -22.75 2.65
CA ALA A 89 1.67 -23.44 1.43
C ALA A 89 1.68 -24.96 1.61
N ARG A 90 0.64 -25.61 1.07
CA ARG A 90 0.56 -27.06 0.97
C ARG A 90 0.45 -27.45 -0.50
N PHE A 91 1.37 -28.29 -0.96
CA PHE A 91 1.32 -28.89 -2.28
C PHE A 91 0.57 -30.22 -2.22
N ILE A 92 -0.41 -30.40 -3.09
CA ILE A 92 -1.22 -31.62 -3.21
C ILE A 92 -0.82 -32.26 -4.54
N GLU A 93 -0.31 -33.50 -4.49
CA GLU A 93 0.04 -34.31 -5.64
C GLU A 93 -1.18 -35.14 -6.12
#